data_06d99548d0df14c54b58182c55d84cb3
#
_entry.id   06d99548d0df14c54b58182c55d84cb3
#
_cell.length_a   1.000
_cell.length_b   1.000
_cell.length_c   1.000
_cell.angle_alpha   90.00
_cell.angle_beta   90.00
_cell.angle_gamma   90.00
#
_symmetry.space_group_name_H-M   'P 1'
#
loop_
_entity.id
_entity.type
_entity.pdbx_description
1 polymer ?
#
loop_
_entity_poly.entity_id
_entity_poly.type
_entity_poly.pdbx_seq_one_letter_code
_entity_poly.pdbx_strand_id
1 'polypeptide(L)'
;MRCKFLYALLPVVCSVEAFAADTLLCRVNRVSDWAFYGTDKPAAQVSLVNRRQVGKGYNLKCEIRDYKNRPLYELGQSGSVAASDSSALSFTFKTVAPGFYDMRLYNEERFMENTVIAYEPEKIADSVGGSEDFLMFAHKVALERREVKPQYVMVRNREMSGREKNVYDFSMVSRGDERVAGYIAFPKGKRGLKGMVTLVQQESAQRNPLADFTAPADFVEMVIYLKSHGSGAEVMQNYLTDMLLALDFILQREEVDKSSVYVQGSGYAGACAFVASAMTDVVAGSVASSPDFSLLTETYSGGSIAGKVSAPLLMGVGLQSDAGYLQETFSIFNGVKGVKEYFASPVGEEIERNRWKYIKDIFIKRISE
;
A
#
# COMPACT_ATOMS: atom_id res chain seq x y z
N MET A 1 -23.01 -1.62 -0.60
CA MET A 1 -23.31 -0.21 -0.35
C MET A 1 -22.27 0.62 -1.08
N ARG A 2 -22.65 1.30 -2.18
CA ARG A 2 -21.69 2.03 -3.03
C ARG A 2 -21.42 3.40 -2.39
N CYS A 3 -20.24 3.63 -1.84
CA CYS A 3 -19.78 4.96 -1.45
C CYS A 3 -19.34 5.75 -2.69
N LYS A 4 -20.21 6.65 -3.16
CA LYS A 4 -19.81 7.66 -4.14
C LYS A 4 -19.10 8.80 -3.40
N PHE A 5 -17.79 8.88 -3.55
CA PHE A 5 -17.01 10.02 -3.04
C PHE A 5 -16.99 11.14 -4.08
N LEU A 6 -17.41 12.33 -3.64
CA LEU A 6 -17.34 13.57 -4.42
C LEU A 6 -15.88 14.04 -4.49
N TYR A 7 -15.31 14.10 -5.69
CA TYR A 7 -13.96 14.61 -5.91
C TYR A 7 -13.99 16.13 -6.13
N ALA A 8 -13.33 16.88 -5.26
CA ALA A 8 -13.04 18.29 -5.49
C ALA A 8 -11.75 18.40 -6.30
N LEU A 9 -11.83 19.01 -7.47
CA LEU A 9 -10.71 19.35 -8.34
C LEU A 9 -9.86 20.44 -7.69
N LEU A 10 -8.63 20.10 -7.29
CA LEU A 10 -7.56 21.06 -7.03
C LEU A 10 -6.48 20.89 -8.11
N PRO A 11 -5.98 21.95 -8.71
CA PRO A 11 -4.94 21.85 -9.72
C PRO A 11 -3.61 21.43 -9.07
N VAL A 12 -3.07 20.31 -9.48
CA VAL A 12 -1.72 19.88 -9.13
C VAL A 12 -0.73 20.74 -9.89
N VAL A 13 0.01 21.56 -9.19
CA VAL A 13 1.17 22.28 -9.74
C VAL A 13 2.31 21.28 -9.87
N CYS A 14 2.52 20.77 -11.07
CA CYS A 14 3.68 19.91 -11.37
C CYS A 14 4.94 20.78 -11.54
N SER A 15 6.04 20.34 -10.94
CA SER A 15 7.39 20.80 -11.17
C SER A 15 7.73 20.79 -12.67
N VAL A 16 8.12 21.93 -13.21
CA VAL A 16 8.55 22.08 -14.60
C VAL A 16 9.98 21.56 -14.71
N GLU A 17 10.15 20.33 -15.17
CA GLU A 17 11.44 19.92 -15.73
C GLU A 17 11.61 20.60 -17.10
N ALA A 18 12.77 21.22 -17.29
CA ALA A 18 13.15 21.89 -18.53
C ALA A 18 13.39 20.83 -19.64
N PHE A 19 12.33 20.41 -20.32
CA PHE A 19 12.45 19.65 -21.56
C PHE A 19 12.85 20.55 -22.72
N ALA A 20 13.75 20.06 -23.56
CA ALA A 20 14.22 20.73 -24.76
C ALA A 20 13.05 21.33 -25.54
N ALA A 21 13.22 22.59 -26.02
CA ALA A 21 12.19 23.43 -26.64
C ALA A 21 11.57 22.86 -27.94
N ASP A 22 11.84 21.62 -28.28
CA ASP A 22 11.59 21.01 -29.58
C ASP A 22 10.52 19.92 -29.61
N THR A 23 9.86 19.59 -28.51
CA THR A 23 8.93 18.47 -28.46
C THR A 23 7.50 18.88 -28.17
N LEU A 24 6.55 18.20 -28.83
CA LEU A 24 5.16 18.18 -28.46
C LEU A 24 5.05 17.56 -27.06
N LEU A 25 4.48 18.28 -26.08
CA LEU A 25 4.22 17.73 -24.75
C LEU A 25 3.04 16.81 -24.84
N CYS A 26 3.24 15.56 -24.42
CA CYS A 26 2.21 14.57 -24.34
C CYS A 26 2.01 14.17 -22.86
N ARG A 27 0.80 14.21 -22.37
CA ARG A 27 0.45 13.81 -21.01
C ARG A 27 -0.78 12.93 -20.99
N VAL A 28 -0.70 11.83 -20.28
CA VAL A 28 -1.87 11.04 -19.97
C VAL A 28 -2.61 11.72 -18.82
N ASN A 29 -3.88 12.06 -19.05
CA ASN A 29 -4.73 12.61 -18.01
C ASN A 29 -5.11 11.47 -17.07
N ARG A 30 -4.45 11.41 -15.92
CA ARG A 30 -4.73 10.49 -14.82
C ARG A 30 -5.95 10.97 -14.06
N VAL A 31 -7.10 10.99 -14.74
CA VAL A 31 -8.36 11.49 -14.17
C VAL A 31 -9.06 10.36 -13.44
N SER A 32 -9.93 10.74 -12.54
CA SER A 32 -10.81 10.07 -11.60
C SER A 32 -11.29 8.64 -11.92
N ASP A 33 -11.30 8.21 -13.16
CA ASP A 33 -11.80 6.91 -13.57
C ASP A 33 -10.63 5.98 -13.93
N TRP A 34 -10.01 5.41 -12.91
CA TRP A 34 -8.93 4.43 -13.05
C TRP A 34 -9.46 2.99 -13.19
N ALA A 35 -10.72 2.76 -12.80
CA ALA A 35 -11.36 1.46 -12.85
C ALA A 35 -12.66 1.52 -13.66
N PHE A 36 -12.84 0.55 -14.54
CA PHE A 36 -13.97 0.42 -15.44
C PHE A 36 -14.73 -0.88 -15.14
N TYR A 37 -16.06 -0.89 -15.36
CA TYR A 37 -16.93 -1.95 -14.91
C TYR A 37 -17.96 -2.36 -15.98
N GLY A 38 -18.26 -3.64 -16.02
CA GLY A 38 -19.35 -4.18 -16.82
C GLY A 38 -19.18 -3.90 -18.31
N THR A 39 -20.08 -3.09 -18.89
CA THR A 39 -20.05 -2.69 -20.30
C THR A 39 -19.20 -1.46 -20.60
N ASP A 40 -18.63 -0.83 -19.57
CA ASP A 40 -17.78 0.35 -19.74
C ASP A 40 -16.55 -0.04 -20.56
N LYS A 41 -16.24 0.82 -21.52
CA LYS A 41 -15.02 0.67 -22.32
C LYS A 41 -13.91 1.45 -21.63
N PRO A 42 -12.86 0.78 -21.16
CA PRO A 42 -11.72 1.49 -20.61
C PRO A 42 -11.16 2.47 -21.64
N ALA A 43 -10.86 3.67 -21.17
CA ALA A 43 -10.33 4.72 -22.00
C ALA A 43 -9.28 5.53 -21.25
N ALA A 44 -8.22 5.90 -21.97
CA ALA A 44 -7.23 6.84 -21.48
C ALA A 44 -7.33 8.13 -22.27
N GLN A 45 -7.39 9.24 -21.56
CA GLN A 45 -7.35 10.57 -22.15
C GLN A 45 -5.91 11.04 -22.24
N VAL A 46 -5.51 11.51 -23.41
CA VAL A 46 -4.17 12.02 -23.68
C VAL A 46 -4.27 13.48 -24.10
N SER A 47 -3.57 14.36 -23.41
CA SER A 47 -3.45 15.77 -23.78
C SER A 47 -2.14 15.99 -24.52
N LEU A 48 -2.23 16.62 -25.70
CA LEU A 48 -1.12 17.07 -26.52
C LEU A 48 -1.03 18.59 -26.43
N VAL A 49 0.11 19.14 -26.05
CA VAL A 49 0.32 20.59 -25.98
C VAL A 49 1.48 20.97 -26.87
N ASN A 50 1.19 21.76 -27.90
CA ASN A 50 2.20 22.36 -28.80
C ASN A 50 2.53 23.79 -28.34
N ARG A 51 3.69 23.97 -27.71
CA ARG A 51 4.16 25.30 -27.28
C ARG A 51 4.91 26.08 -28.38
N ARG A 52 5.01 25.53 -29.59
CA ARG A 52 5.70 26.18 -30.71
C ARG A 52 4.80 27.15 -31.43
N GLN A 53 5.43 28.08 -32.15
CA GLN A 53 4.76 29.02 -33.03
C GLN A 53 4.41 28.42 -34.43
N VAL A 54 4.65 27.13 -34.62
CA VAL A 54 4.33 26.39 -35.84
C VAL A 54 3.58 25.11 -35.49
N GLY A 55 2.69 24.65 -36.35
CA GLY A 55 1.98 23.40 -36.19
C GLY A 55 2.94 22.22 -36.08
N LYS A 56 2.61 21.23 -35.26
CA LYS A 56 3.42 20.02 -35.06
C LYS A 56 2.57 18.77 -35.30
N GLY A 57 3.05 17.90 -36.18
CA GLY A 57 2.48 16.56 -36.39
C GLY A 57 2.76 15.63 -35.21
N TYR A 58 1.91 14.64 -35.05
CA TYR A 58 2.10 13.51 -34.12
C TYR A 58 1.69 12.20 -34.78
N ASN A 59 2.34 11.13 -34.38
CA ASN A 59 1.96 9.76 -34.71
C ASN A 59 2.04 8.93 -33.41
N LEU A 60 0.91 8.89 -32.69
CA LEU A 60 0.83 8.23 -31.41
C LEU A 60 0.51 6.76 -31.59
N LYS A 61 1.22 5.93 -30.84
CA LYS A 61 0.96 4.52 -30.64
C LYS A 61 0.69 4.28 -29.15
N CYS A 62 -0.44 3.69 -28.84
CA CYS A 62 -0.82 3.25 -27.50
C CYS A 62 -0.75 1.73 -27.47
N GLU A 63 0.19 1.17 -26.72
CA GLU A 63 0.37 -0.25 -26.51
C GLU A 63 -0.28 -0.66 -25.18
N ILE A 64 -1.16 -1.66 -25.21
CA ILE A 64 -1.82 -2.21 -24.03
C ILE A 64 -1.16 -3.55 -23.70
N ARG A 65 -0.72 -3.69 -22.46
CA ARG A 65 -0.12 -4.91 -21.91
C ARG A 65 -0.92 -5.43 -20.71
N ASP A 66 -0.93 -6.74 -20.54
CA ASP A 66 -1.47 -7.34 -19.32
C ASP A 66 -0.49 -7.20 -18.13
N TYR A 67 -0.95 -7.61 -16.96
CA TYR A 67 -0.16 -7.59 -15.73
C TYR A 67 1.12 -8.45 -15.77
N LYS A 68 1.26 -9.37 -16.73
CA LYS A 68 2.49 -10.15 -17.03
C LYS A 68 3.39 -9.46 -18.05
N ASN A 69 3.11 -8.19 -18.35
CA ASN A 69 3.83 -7.41 -19.33
C ASN A 69 3.76 -7.96 -20.77
N ARG A 70 2.76 -8.79 -21.10
CA ARG A 70 2.56 -9.33 -22.44
C ARG A 70 1.74 -8.35 -23.27
N PRO A 71 2.18 -7.98 -24.49
CA PRO A 71 1.40 -7.11 -25.35
C PRO A 71 0.09 -7.80 -25.77
N LEU A 72 -1.02 -7.07 -25.65
CA LEU A 72 -2.34 -7.53 -26.05
C LEU A 72 -2.72 -6.96 -27.41
N TYR A 73 -2.56 -5.65 -27.58
CA TYR A 73 -2.84 -4.95 -28.83
C TYR A 73 -2.30 -3.53 -28.82
N GLU A 74 -2.30 -2.92 -30.01
CA GLU A 74 -1.88 -1.55 -30.23
C GLU A 74 -3.01 -0.73 -30.84
N LEU A 75 -3.09 0.55 -30.47
CA LEU A 75 -4.00 1.55 -31.02
C LEU A 75 -3.17 2.70 -31.54
N GLY A 76 -3.47 3.17 -32.75
CA GLY A 76 -2.77 4.29 -33.39
C GLY A 76 -3.67 5.49 -33.61
N GLN A 77 -3.15 6.68 -33.40
CA GLN A 77 -3.79 7.95 -33.83
C GLN A 77 -2.73 8.92 -34.32
N SER A 78 -2.98 9.49 -35.50
CA SER A 78 -2.07 10.47 -36.14
C SER A 78 -2.82 11.76 -36.45
N GLY A 79 -2.11 12.88 -36.41
CA GLY A 79 -2.69 14.19 -36.70
C GLY A 79 -1.69 15.32 -36.48
N SER A 80 -2.19 16.52 -36.26
CA SER A 80 -1.37 17.69 -35.94
C SER A 80 -2.03 18.57 -34.90
N VAL A 81 -1.22 19.25 -34.10
CA VAL A 81 -1.66 20.29 -33.16
C VAL A 81 -1.16 21.65 -33.71
N ALA A 82 -2.07 22.62 -33.82
CA ALA A 82 -1.74 23.95 -34.32
C ALA A 82 -0.69 24.67 -33.44
N ALA A 83 -0.16 25.77 -33.95
CA ALA A 83 0.81 26.59 -33.19
C ALA A 83 0.20 27.11 -31.90
N SER A 84 0.92 26.96 -30.79
CA SER A 84 0.52 27.43 -29.44
C SER A 84 -0.86 26.91 -28.97
N ASP A 85 -1.24 25.71 -29.43
CA ASP A 85 -2.55 25.09 -29.17
C ASP A 85 -2.41 23.74 -28.48
N SER A 86 -3.55 23.15 -28.08
CA SER A 86 -3.62 21.84 -27.45
C SER A 86 -4.73 20.97 -28.08
N SER A 87 -4.55 19.66 -28.02
CA SER A 87 -5.54 18.69 -28.47
C SER A 87 -5.73 17.61 -27.40
N ALA A 88 -6.95 17.14 -27.22
CA ALA A 88 -7.27 16.00 -26.37
C ALA A 88 -7.66 14.81 -27.24
N LEU A 89 -7.06 13.66 -26.96
CA LEU A 89 -7.32 12.41 -27.65
C LEU A 89 -7.79 11.36 -26.63
N SER A 90 -8.61 10.42 -27.08
CA SER A 90 -9.05 9.28 -26.28
C SER A 90 -8.64 7.98 -26.94
N PHE A 91 -7.95 7.12 -26.18
CA PHE A 91 -7.68 5.74 -26.57
C PHE A 91 -8.64 4.84 -25.81
N THR A 92 -9.63 4.28 -26.52
CA THR A 92 -10.59 3.34 -25.96
C THR A 92 -10.19 1.92 -26.36
N PHE A 93 -10.16 1.01 -25.41
CA PHE A 93 -9.74 -0.36 -25.67
C PHE A 93 -10.74 -1.40 -25.14
N LYS A 94 -10.61 -2.62 -25.67
CA LYS A 94 -11.41 -3.74 -25.22
C LYS A 94 -10.68 -4.41 -24.05
N THR A 95 -11.41 -4.63 -22.98
CA THR A 95 -10.94 -5.49 -21.88
C THR A 95 -11.26 -6.93 -22.20
N VAL A 96 -10.44 -7.81 -21.71
CA VAL A 96 -10.57 -9.26 -21.93
C VAL A 96 -11.02 -9.94 -20.64
N ALA A 97 -10.51 -9.54 -19.49
CA ALA A 97 -10.79 -10.13 -18.20
C ALA A 97 -10.64 -9.08 -17.07
N PRO A 98 -11.20 -9.33 -15.89
CA PRO A 98 -10.86 -8.54 -14.70
C PRO A 98 -9.35 -8.52 -14.45
N GLY A 99 -8.78 -7.32 -14.27
CA GLY A 99 -7.34 -7.20 -14.10
C GLY A 99 -6.81 -5.79 -14.24
N PHE A 100 -5.50 -5.68 -14.04
CA PHE A 100 -4.73 -4.46 -14.28
C PHE A 100 -3.99 -4.52 -15.61
N TYR A 101 -3.97 -3.40 -16.30
CA TYR A 101 -3.39 -3.25 -17.63
C TYR A 101 -2.44 -2.07 -17.65
N ASP A 102 -1.24 -2.26 -18.22
CA ASP A 102 -0.27 -1.20 -18.44
C ASP A 102 -0.50 -0.61 -19.84
N MET A 103 -0.83 0.65 -19.90
CA MET A 103 -0.96 1.42 -21.12
C MET A 103 0.31 2.23 -21.35
N ARG A 104 1.03 1.95 -22.42
CA ARG A 104 2.25 2.67 -22.83
C ARG A 104 1.99 3.53 -24.05
N LEU A 105 2.33 4.79 -23.94
CA LEU A 105 2.16 5.77 -24.99
C LEU A 105 3.50 6.09 -25.66
N TYR A 106 3.52 6.02 -26.97
CA TYR A 106 4.68 6.36 -27.81
C TYR A 106 4.30 7.43 -28.83
N ASN A 107 5.24 8.30 -29.19
CA ASN A 107 5.14 9.17 -30.33
C ASN A 107 6.34 8.93 -31.26
N GLU A 108 6.10 8.49 -32.50
CA GLU A 108 7.16 8.11 -33.45
C GLU A 108 8.18 7.14 -32.81
N GLU A 109 7.73 6.06 -32.19
CA GLU A 109 8.53 5.05 -31.47
C GLU A 109 9.20 5.52 -30.17
N ARG A 110 9.17 6.81 -29.86
CA ARG A 110 9.69 7.34 -28.62
C ARG A 110 8.67 7.12 -27.50
N PHE A 111 9.10 6.43 -26.42
CA PHE A 111 8.30 6.31 -25.20
C PHE A 111 8.03 7.70 -24.60
N MET A 112 6.77 7.97 -24.30
CA MET A 112 6.32 9.24 -23.74
C MET A 112 5.89 9.10 -22.28
N GLU A 113 4.96 8.20 -22.01
CA GLU A 113 4.38 8.01 -20.67
C GLU A 113 3.68 6.65 -20.59
N ASN A 114 3.46 6.16 -19.37
CA ASN A 114 2.57 5.04 -19.12
C ASN A 114 1.53 5.37 -18.06
N THR A 115 0.47 4.59 -18.02
CA THR A 115 -0.52 4.63 -16.95
C THR A 115 -1.12 3.24 -16.75
N VAL A 116 -1.50 2.94 -15.51
CA VAL A 116 -2.18 1.69 -15.19
C VAL A 116 -3.69 1.91 -15.16
N ILE A 117 -4.42 0.99 -15.75
CA ILE A 117 -5.87 0.99 -15.82
C ILE A 117 -6.37 -0.35 -15.28
N ALA A 118 -7.44 -0.33 -14.50
CA ALA A 118 -8.09 -1.52 -13.99
C ALA A 118 -9.42 -1.78 -14.68
N TYR A 119 -9.74 -3.04 -14.89
CA TYR A 119 -11.07 -3.49 -15.25
C TYR A 119 -11.60 -4.47 -14.20
N GLU A 120 -12.74 -4.14 -13.59
CA GLU A 120 -13.40 -4.92 -12.54
C GLU A 120 -12.42 -5.45 -11.46
N PRO A 121 -11.60 -4.57 -10.82
CA PRO A 121 -10.53 -5.00 -9.92
C PRO A 121 -11.03 -5.85 -8.75
N GLU A 122 -12.29 -5.68 -8.31
CA GLU A 122 -12.91 -6.48 -7.25
C GLU A 122 -13.26 -7.91 -7.70
N LYS A 123 -13.20 -8.19 -9.00
CA LYS A 123 -13.46 -9.53 -9.57
C LYS A 123 -12.17 -10.29 -9.93
N ILE A 124 -11.02 -9.71 -9.68
CA ILE A 124 -9.75 -10.41 -9.88
C ILE A 124 -9.74 -11.63 -8.97
N ALA A 125 -9.68 -12.81 -9.59
CA ALA A 125 -9.67 -14.08 -8.87
C ALA A 125 -8.28 -14.35 -8.28
N ASP A 126 -8.26 -15.18 -7.24
CA ASP A 126 -7.01 -15.71 -6.69
C ASP A 126 -6.34 -16.61 -7.74
N SER A 127 -5.22 -16.13 -8.26
CA SER A 127 -4.42 -16.85 -9.27
C SER A 127 -2.93 -16.65 -9.04
N VAL A 128 -2.54 -16.10 -7.88
CA VAL A 128 -1.17 -15.72 -7.57
C VAL A 128 -0.58 -16.57 -6.46
N GLY A 129 0.75 -16.70 -6.49
CA GLY A 129 1.54 -17.33 -5.47
C GLY A 129 1.84 -18.80 -5.71
N GLY A 130 2.58 -19.38 -4.78
CA GLY A 130 2.95 -20.78 -4.76
C GLY A 130 1.78 -21.70 -4.42
N SER A 131 2.07 -22.96 -4.20
CA SER A 131 1.07 -24.00 -3.94
C SER A 131 0.91 -24.36 -2.45
N GLU A 132 1.77 -23.85 -1.59
CA GLU A 132 1.76 -24.21 -0.18
C GLU A 132 0.69 -23.44 0.63
N ASP A 133 0.20 -24.06 1.69
CA ASP A 133 -0.77 -23.46 2.60
C ASP A 133 -0.07 -22.55 3.60
N PHE A 134 -0.43 -21.27 3.61
CA PHE A 134 0.05 -20.27 4.55
C PHE A 134 -0.19 -20.65 6.04
N LEU A 135 -1.22 -21.44 6.32
CA LEU A 135 -1.53 -21.85 7.70
C LEU A 135 -0.38 -22.62 8.36
N MET A 136 0.31 -23.49 7.61
CA MET A 136 1.46 -24.25 8.12
C MET A 136 2.61 -23.31 8.48
N PHE A 137 2.85 -22.31 7.66
CA PHE A 137 3.84 -21.27 7.95
C PHE A 137 3.45 -20.44 9.18
N ALA A 138 2.20 -19.99 9.27
CA ALA A 138 1.68 -19.27 10.42
C ALA A 138 1.83 -20.04 11.73
N HIS A 139 1.51 -21.35 11.72
CA HIS A 139 1.72 -22.23 12.86
C HIS A 139 3.21 -22.36 13.24
N LYS A 140 4.09 -22.50 12.25
CA LYS A 140 5.54 -22.57 12.49
C LYS A 140 6.02 -21.29 13.18
N VAL A 141 5.66 -20.11 12.66
CA VAL A 141 6.00 -18.81 13.26
C VAL A 141 5.50 -18.71 14.70
N ALA A 142 4.23 -19.10 14.94
CA ALA A 142 3.63 -19.05 16.26
C ALA A 142 4.30 -19.99 17.27
N LEU A 143 4.77 -21.16 16.83
CA LEU A 143 5.53 -22.10 17.67
C LEU A 143 6.92 -21.55 17.99
N GLU A 144 7.68 -21.11 16.99
CA GLU A 144 9.02 -20.57 17.18
C GLU A 144 9.02 -19.30 18.08
N ARG A 145 7.98 -18.45 17.95
CA ARG A 145 7.82 -17.30 18.86
C ARG A 145 7.80 -17.70 20.33
N ARG A 146 7.19 -18.85 20.67
CA ARG A 146 7.10 -19.32 22.08
C ARG A 146 8.45 -19.69 22.67
N GLU A 147 9.42 -20.03 21.84
CA GLU A 147 10.79 -20.35 22.26
C GLU A 147 11.61 -19.08 22.49
N VAL A 148 11.19 -17.94 21.98
CA VAL A 148 11.92 -16.68 22.17
C VAL A 148 11.70 -16.12 23.57
N LYS A 149 12.83 -15.72 24.22
CA LYS A 149 12.81 -14.97 25.48
C LYS A 149 13.06 -13.49 25.17
N PRO A 150 12.03 -12.67 25.05
CA PRO A 150 12.15 -11.35 24.39
C PRO A 150 12.93 -10.31 25.18
N GLN A 151 13.21 -10.51 26.47
CA GLN A 151 14.01 -9.58 27.28
C GLN A 151 13.67 -8.11 27.03
N TYR A 152 12.40 -7.75 27.18
CA TYR A 152 11.91 -6.41 26.90
C TYR A 152 12.61 -5.35 27.75
N VAL A 153 13.09 -4.28 27.09
CA VAL A 153 13.67 -3.11 27.75
C VAL A 153 12.91 -1.87 27.31
N MET A 154 12.54 -1.04 28.29
CA MET A 154 11.84 0.23 28.07
C MET A 154 12.49 1.31 28.93
N VAL A 155 13.05 2.34 28.29
CA VAL A 155 13.73 3.46 28.95
C VAL A 155 13.09 4.77 28.52
N ARG A 156 12.75 5.62 29.49
CA ARG A 156 12.09 6.88 29.18
C ARG A 156 12.98 7.79 28.33
N ASN A 157 12.50 8.18 27.15
CA ASN A 157 13.13 9.15 26.28
C ASN A 157 12.61 10.56 26.64
N ARG A 158 13.44 11.36 27.32
CA ARG A 158 13.05 12.70 27.78
C ARG A 158 12.97 13.71 26.65
N GLU A 159 13.78 13.56 25.64
CA GLU A 159 13.85 14.47 24.49
C GLU A 159 12.60 14.34 23.60
N MET A 160 12.13 13.13 23.37
CA MET A 160 10.93 12.85 22.59
C MET A 160 9.63 12.99 23.42
N SER A 161 9.72 13.00 24.74
CA SER A 161 8.55 13.18 25.62
C SER A 161 8.10 14.64 25.64
N GLY A 162 6.79 14.87 25.43
CA GLY A 162 6.19 16.21 25.38
C GLY A 162 5.15 16.42 26.49
N ARG A 163 4.30 17.43 26.31
CA ARG A 163 3.21 17.74 27.27
C ARG A 163 2.13 16.67 27.27
N GLU A 164 1.83 16.07 26.13
CA GLU A 164 0.69 15.16 25.92
C GLU A 164 1.07 13.68 26.06
N LYS A 165 2.29 13.30 25.63
CA LYS A 165 2.75 11.90 25.62
C LYS A 165 4.08 11.74 26.36
N ASN A 166 4.24 10.60 27.01
CA ASN A 166 5.53 10.04 27.41
C ASN A 166 6.01 9.10 26.33
N VAL A 167 7.24 9.28 25.86
CA VAL A 167 7.89 8.41 24.88
C VAL A 167 9.01 7.65 25.58
N TYR A 168 9.16 6.39 25.19
CA TYR A 168 10.19 5.49 25.71
C TYR A 168 10.93 4.87 24.52
N ASP A 169 12.25 4.76 24.65
CA ASP A 169 13.04 3.87 23.84
C ASP A 169 12.68 2.43 24.19
N PHE A 170 12.46 1.61 23.20
CA PHE A 170 12.06 0.22 23.35
C PHE A 170 13.06 -0.70 22.66
N SER A 171 13.37 -1.83 23.26
CA SER A 171 14.02 -2.92 22.55
C SER A 171 13.62 -4.27 23.12
N MET A 172 13.73 -5.29 22.26
CA MET A 172 13.47 -6.69 22.61
C MET A 172 14.48 -7.60 21.90
N VAL A 173 14.69 -8.79 22.44
CA VAL A 173 15.37 -9.89 21.75
C VAL A 173 14.32 -10.65 20.96
N SER A 174 14.62 -10.96 19.71
CA SER A 174 13.77 -11.72 18.81
C SER A 174 14.43 -13.05 18.39
N ARG A 175 13.92 -13.66 17.35
CA ARG A 175 14.41 -14.92 16.76
C ARG A 175 15.91 -14.81 16.42
N GLY A 176 16.68 -15.84 16.75
CA GLY A 176 18.13 -15.87 16.51
C GLY A 176 18.94 -14.90 17.38
N ASP A 177 18.42 -14.53 18.55
CA ASP A 177 19.01 -13.54 19.47
C ASP A 177 19.19 -12.14 18.88
N GLU A 178 18.50 -11.86 17.77
CA GLU A 178 18.50 -10.54 17.13
C GLU A 178 17.82 -9.50 18.01
N ARG A 179 18.39 -8.30 18.04
CA ARG A 179 17.81 -7.16 18.77
C ARG A 179 16.97 -6.29 17.86
N VAL A 180 15.68 -6.23 18.18
CA VAL A 180 14.71 -5.32 17.56
C VAL A 180 14.57 -4.08 18.45
N ALA A 181 14.65 -2.90 17.83
CA ALA A 181 14.52 -1.62 18.52
C ALA A 181 13.30 -0.86 18.03
N GLY A 182 12.87 0.13 18.81
CA GLY A 182 11.74 0.97 18.46
C GLY A 182 11.43 2.00 19.55
N TYR A 183 10.21 2.48 19.52
CA TYR A 183 9.72 3.44 20.49
C TYR A 183 8.29 3.09 20.92
N ILE A 184 7.90 3.51 22.11
CA ILE A 184 6.51 3.43 22.53
C ILE A 184 6.07 4.75 23.17
N ALA A 185 4.90 5.26 22.76
CA ALA A 185 4.33 6.51 23.23
C ALA A 185 3.03 6.27 24.00
N PHE A 186 2.94 6.78 25.22
CA PHE A 186 1.77 6.72 26.07
C PHE A 186 1.16 8.10 26.24
N PRO A 187 -0.11 8.33 25.88
CA PRO A 187 -0.85 9.53 26.28
C PRO A 187 -0.91 9.66 27.79
N LYS A 188 -0.64 10.87 28.32
CA LYS A 188 -0.58 11.10 29.77
C LYS A 188 -1.97 11.09 30.42
N GLY A 189 -2.04 10.51 31.62
CA GLY A 189 -3.23 10.58 32.47
C GLY A 189 -4.43 9.80 31.99
N LYS A 190 -4.27 8.88 31.05
CA LYS A 190 -5.35 8.06 30.50
C LYS A 190 -5.05 6.57 30.68
N ARG A 191 -6.10 5.76 30.77
CA ARG A 191 -6.05 4.28 30.82
C ARG A 191 -7.14 3.71 29.92
N GLY A 192 -7.04 2.42 29.60
CA GLY A 192 -7.98 1.76 28.72
C GLY A 192 -7.95 2.34 27.29
N LEU A 193 -6.76 2.72 26.83
CA LEU A 193 -6.54 3.32 25.53
C LEU A 193 -6.42 2.25 24.46
N LYS A 194 -6.83 2.59 23.26
CA LYS A 194 -6.56 1.76 22.08
C LYS A 194 -5.06 1.64 21.87
N GLY A 195 -4.60 0.46 21.43
CA GLY A 195 -3.20 0.19 21.09
C GLY A 195 -2.98 0.16 19.59
N MET A 196 -1.84 0.63 19.13
CA MET A 196 -1.38 0.49 17.75
C MET A 196 0.04 -0.03 17.72
N VAL A 197 0.30 -1.12 17.00
CA VAL A 197 1.64 -1.57 16.64
C VAL A 197 1.92 -1.12 15.22
N THR A 198 2.88 -0.20 15.08
CA THR A 198 3.34 0.35 13.80
C THR A 198 4.63 -0.35 13.40
N LEU A 199 4.56 -1.09 12.30
CA LEU A 199 5.69 -1.83 11.74
C LEU A 199 6.39 -0.95 10.69
N VAL A 200 7.67 -0.70 10.86
CA VAL A 200 8.49 0.11 9.96
C VAL A 200 9.69 -0.72 9.49
N GLN A 201 9.86 -0.87 8.18
CA GLN A 201 11.11 -1.44 7.66
C GLN A 201 12.26 -0.48 8.01
N GLN A 202 13.36 -0.99 8.55
CA GLN A 202 14.45 -0.15 9.04
C GLN A 202 15.01 0.77 7.95
N GLU A 203 15.04 0.31 6.71
CA GLU A 203 15.46 1.06 5.54
C GLU A 203 14.55 2.25 5.21
N SER A 204 13.29 2.18 5.65
CA SER A 204 12.26 3.22 5.46
C SER A 204 12.07 4.12 6.67
N ALA A 205 12.83 3.88 7.76
CA ALA A 205 12.73 4.67 8.99
C ALA A 205 13.02 6.15 8.74
N GLN A 206 12.19 7.01 9.32
CA GLN A 206 12.36 8.46 9.16
C GLN A 206 13.56 8.96 9.96
N ARG A 207 14.26 10.00 9.45
CA ARG A 207 15.35 10.65 10.20
C ARG A 207 14.90 11.18 11.55
N ASN A 208 13.65 11.64 11.64
CA ASN A 208 13.00 12.00 12.89
C ASN A 208 12.05 10.88 13.30
N PRO A 209 12.35 10.11 14.34
CA PRO A 209 11.51 8.99 14.78
C PRO A 209 10.09 9.40 15.18
N LEU A 210 9.85 10.67 15.55
CA LEU A 210 8.50 11.17 15.80
C LEU A 210 7.60 11.15 14.57
N ALA A 211 8.18 11.15 13.36
CA ALA A 211 7.42 11.05 12.12
C ALA A 211 6.89 9.63 11.82
N ASP A 212 7.44 8.62 12.50
CA ASP A 212 6.98 7.23 12.39
C ASP A 212 5.75 6.95 13.26
N PHE A 213 5.45 7.83 14.23
CA PHE A 213 4.21 7.79 14.99
C PHE A 213 3.06 8.34 14.15
N THR A 214 2.19 7.48 13.70
CA THR A 214 1.11 7.82 12.76
C THR A 214 -0.28 7.42 13.24
N ALA A 215 -0.40 6.82 14.42
CA ALA A 215 -1.68 6.54 15.07
C ALA A 215 -2.37 7.83 15.57
N PRO A 216 -3.70 7.81 15.80
CA PRO A 216 -4.41 8.90 16.45
C PRO A 216 -3.79 9.28 17.80
N ALA A 217 -3.94 10.55 18.20
CA ALA A 217 -3.24 11.10 19.36
C ALA A 217 -3.59 10.44 20.70
N ASP A 218 -4.76 9.81 20.80
CA ASP A 218 -5.29 9.12 21.96
C ASP A 218 -4.92 7.63 22.03
N PHE A 219 -4.09 7.14 21.12
CA PHE A 219 -3.60 5.76 21.12
C PHE A 219 -2.28 5.64 21.91
N VAL A 220 -2.10 4.48 22.56
CA VAL A 220 -0.76 3.97 22.87
C VAL A 220 -0.20 3.44 21.57
N GLU A 221 0.87 4.03 21.06
CA GLU A 221 1.48 3.60 19.82
C GLU A 221 2.88 3.07 20.05
N MET A 222 3.12 1.85 19.58
CA MET A 222 4.40 1.18 19.59
C MET A 222 4.93 1.08 18.16
N VAL A 223 6.04 1.73 17.89
CA VAL A 223 6.76 1.66 16.61
C VAL A 223 7.91 0.70 16.78
N ILE A 224 8.02 -0.32 15.92
CA ILE A 224 9.17 -1.24 15.88
C ILE A 224 9.83 -1.20 14.50
N TYR A 225 11.17 -1.26 14.47
CA TYR A 225 11.97 -1.25 13.25
C TYR A 225 12.37 -2.68 12.87
N LEU A 226 11.71 -3.17 11.82
CA LEU A 226 11.96 -4.50 11.27
C LEU A 226 13.24 -4.51 10.45
N LYS A 227 14.13 -5.48 10.69
CA LYS A 227 15.40 -5.63 9.98
C LYS A 227 15.32 -6.75 8.96
N SER A 228 15.65 -6.43 7.71
CA SER A 228 15.74 -7.43 6.65
C SER A 228 17.02 -8.26 6.83
N HIS A 229 16.89 -9.46 7.40
CA HIS A 229 17.99 -10.44 7.44
C HIS A 229 17.46 -11.82 7.07
N GLY A 230 18.31 -12.62 6.41
CA GLY A 230 17.88 -13.84 5.76
C GLY A 230 17.46 -13.64 4.31
N SER A 231 16.71 -14.56 3.75
CA SER A 231 16.23 -14.52 2.37
C SER A 231 14.80 -15.05 2.26
N GLY A 232 14.04 -14.56 1.27
CA GLY A 232 12.70 -15.04 0.95
C GLY A 232 11.76 -15.10 2.17
N ALA A 233 11.08 -16.22 2.36
CA ALA A 233 10.14 -16.43 3.44
C ALA A 233 10.75 -16.30 4.86
N GLU A 234 12.07 -16.42 5.02
CA GLU A 234 12.73 -16.25 6.32
C GLU A 234 12.66 -14.79 6.80
N VAL A 235 12.83 -13.82 5.91
CA VAL A 235 12.64 -12.39 6.24
C VAL A 235 11.23 -12.17 6.78
N MET A 236 10.23 -12.70 6.09
CA MET A 236 8.83 -12.59 6.52
C MET A 236 8.57 -13.29 7.86
N GLN A 237 9.20 -14.45 8.09
CA GLN A 237 9.13 -15.16 9.36
C GLN A 237 9.69 -14.32 10.52
N ASN A 238 10.81 -13.63 10.31
CA ASN A 238 11.39 -12.73 11.29
C ASN A 238 10.45 -11.56 11.58
N TYR A 239 9.93 -10.91 10.53
CA TYR A 239 9.00 -9.78 10.66
C TYR A 239 7.72 -10.16 11.42
N LEU A 240 7.13 -11.31 11.11
CA LEU A 240 5.94 -11.79 11.81
C LEU A 240 6.22 -12.18 13.25
N THR A 241 7.40 -12.74 13.54
CA THR A 241 7.83 -13.02 14.93
C THR A 241 7.97 -11.72 15.71
N ASP A 242 8.61 -10.71 15.15
CA ASP A 242 8.81 -9.39 15.76
C ASP A 242 7.45 -8.71 16.04
N MET A 243 6.53 -8.76 15.08
CA MET A 243 5.17 -8.26 15.24
C MET A 243 4.43 -8.95 16.40
N LEU A 244 4.50 -10.28 16.46
CA LEU A 244 3.83 -11.03 17.52
C LEU A 244 4.41 -10.75 18.92
N LEU A 245 5.74 -10.61 19.03
CA LEU A 245 6.40 -10.21 20.29
C LEU A 245 6.03 -8.78 20.70
N ALA A 246 5.91 -7.85 19.74
CA ALA A 246 5.45 -6.50 20.00
C ALA A 246 3.98 -6.47 20.47
N LEU A 247 3.11 -7.30 19.88
CA LEU A 247 1.73 -7.48 20.33
C LEU A 247 1.69 -8.05 21.76
N ASP A 248 2.51 -9.06 22.06
CA ASP A 248 2.59 -9.59 23.44
C ASP A 248 2.99 -8.51 24.45
N PHE A 249 3.92 -7.63 24.07
CA PHE A 249 4.35 -6.55 24.94
C PHE A 249 3.26 -5.52 25.18
N ILE A 250 2.64 -5.01 24.12
CA ILE A 250 1.62 -3.96 24.24
C ILE A 250 0.37 -4.44 25.00
N LEU A 251 0.00 -5.71 24.85
CA LEU A 251 -1.11 -6.34 25.57
C LEU A 251 -0.87 -6.53 27.06
N GLN A 252 0.38 -6.44 27.52
CA GLN A 252 0.74 -6.49 28.95
C GLN A 252 0.61 -5.12 29.64
N ARG A 253 0.36 -4.05 28.87
CA ARG A 253 0.28 -2.69 29.43
C ARG A 253 -1.09 -2.43 30.03
N GLU A 254 -1.10 -1.90 31.27
CA GLU A 254 -2.33 -1.53 31.96
C GLU A 254 -3.07 -0.35 31.31
N GLU A 255 -2.33 0.47 30.56
CA GLU A 255 -2.85 1.62 29.84
C GLU A 255 -3.67 1.20 28.63
N VAL A 256 -3.51 -0.03 28.12
CA VAL A 256 -4.09 -0.51 26.86
C VAL A 256 -5.35 -1.34 27.09
N ASP A 257 -6.40 -1.02 26.33
CA ASP A 257 -7.55 -1.90 26.16
C ASP A 257 -7.17 -3.06 25.24
N LYS A 258 -7.10 -4.26 25.82
CA LYS A 258 -6.66 -5.48 25.13
C LYS A 258 -7.59 -5.92 23.99
N SER A 259 -8.83 -5.45 23.98
CA SER A 259 -9.80 -5.72 22.90
C SER A 259 -9.68 -4.74 21.72
N SER A 260 -8.85 -3.72 21.85
CA SER A 260 -8.75 -2.60 20.89
C SER A 260 -7.28 -2.39 20.47
N VAL A 261 -6.62 -3.45 20.01
CA VAL A 261 -5.24 -3.41 19.52
C VAL A 261 -5.21 -3.61 18.00
N TYR A 262 -4.53 -2.70 17.32
CA TYR A 262 -4.45 -2.61 15.86
C TYR A 262 -3.02 -2.77 15.38
N VAL A 263 -2.85 -3.17 14.13
CA VAL A 263 -1.53 -3.28 13.47
C VAL A 263 -1.53 -2.47 12.18
N GLN A 264 -0.45 -1.75 11.92
CA GLN A 264 -0.25 -1.06 10.64
C GLN A 264 1.19 -1.19 10.13
N GLY A 265 1.34 -1.09 8.79
CA GLY A 265 2.65 -1.13 8.15
C GLY A 265 2.59 -0.77 6.66
N SER A 266 3.76 -0.64 6.03
CA SER A 266 3.91 -0.35 4.59
C SER A 266 4.92 -1.31 3.95
N GLY A 267 4.76 -1.62 2.67
CA GLY A 267 5.61 -2.57 1.95
C GLY A 267 5.53 -3.97 2.56
N TYR A 268 6.65 -4.63 2.83
CA TYR A 268 6.67 -5.93 3.54
C TYR A 268 6.06 -5.85 4.94
N ALA A 269 6.29 -4.75 5.66
CA ALA A 269 5.62 -4.49 6.92
C ALA A 269 4.10 -4.31 6.73
N GLY A 270 3.67 -3.80 5.58
CA GLY A 270 2.26 -3.76 5.16
C GLY A 270 1.68 -5.16 4.95
N ALA A 271 2.43 -6.08 4.32
CA ALA A 271 2.02 -7.47 4.21
C ALA A 271 1.91 -8.15 5.58
N CYS A 272 2.84 -7.89 6.51
CA CYS A 272 2.72 -8.36 7.90
C CYS A 272 1.46 -7.84 8.58
N ALA A 273 1.16 -6.53 8.45
CA ALA A 273 -0.07 -5.96 9.01
C ALA A 273 -1.33 -6.57 8.37
N PHE A 274 -1.31 -6.84 7.07
CA PHE A 274 -2.41 -7.49 6.35
C PHE A 274 -2.75 -8.87 6.94
N VAL A 275 -1.74 -9.69 7.21
CA VAL A 275 -1.93 -11.05 7.74
C VAL A 275 -1.99 -11.12 9.26
N ALA A 276 -1.89 -9.99 9.97
CA ALA A 276 -1.79 -9.98 11.43
C ALA A 276 -2.92 -10.78 12.10
N SER A 277 -4.18 -10.61 11.65
CA SER A 277 -5.32 -11.35 12.21
C SER A 277 -5.38 -12.83 11.77
N ALA A 278 -4.58 -13.25 10.78
CA ALA A 278 -4.39 -14.65 10.46
C ALA A 278 -3.39 -15.32 11.42
N MET A 279 -2.57 -14.52 12.10
CA MET A 279 -1.54 -14.99 13.03
C MET A 279 -2.02 -15.04 14.48
N THR A 280 -3.02 -14.22 14.84
CA THR A 280 -3.49 -14.10 16.23
C THR A 280 -4.87 -13.44 16.29
N ASP A 281 -5.70 -13.85 17.26
CA ASP A 281 -7.06 -13.35 17.48
C ASP A 281 -7.13 -12.02 18.26
N VAL A 282 -5.97 -11.50 18.70
CA VAL A 282 -5.95 -10.27 19.53
C VAL A 282 -5.97 -8.99 18.71
N VAL A 283 -5.85 -9.09 17.39
CA VAL A 283 -5.85 -7.94 16.48
C VAL A 283 -7.29 -7.52 16.17
N ALA A 284 -7.67 -6.32 16.61
CA ALA A 284 -9.00 -5.75 16.38
C ALA A 284 -9.18 -5.16 14.97
N GLY A 285 -8.10 -4.88 14.26
CA GLY A 285 -8.11 -4.40 12.88
C GLY A 285 -6.70 -4.13 12.35
N SER A 286 -6.57 -4.09 11.04
CA SER A 286 -5.29 -3.93 10.35
C SER A 286 -5.33 -2.85 9.28
N VAL A 287 -4.20 -2.15 9.11
CA VAL A 287 -4.01 -1.14 8.06
C VAL A 287 -2.73 -1.49 7.27
N ALA A 288 -2.89 -1.85 6.02
CA ALA A 288 -1.82 -2.26 5.12
C ALA A 288 -1.63 -1.20 4.02
N SER A 289 -0.52 -0.48 4.05
CA SER A 289 -0.17 0.52 3.05
C SER A 289 0.77 -0.10 2.02
N SER A 290 0.38 -0.08 0.75
CA SER A 290 1.13 -0.69 -0.35
C SER A 290 1.75 -2.05 0.04
N PRO A 291 0.96 -3.04 0.50
CA PRO A 291 1.50 -4.29 1.01
C PRO A 291 2.24 -5.06 -0.09
N ASP A 292 3.46 -5.47 0.18
CA ASP A 292 4.28 -6.28 -0.72
C ASP A 292 4.29 -7.74 -0.24
N PHE A 293 3.62 -8.59 -1.01
CA PHE A 293 3.47 -10.01 -0.69
C PHE A 293 4.53 -10.89 -1.34
N SER A 294 5.46 -10.35 -2.13
CA SER A 294 6.40 -11.13 -2.93
C SER A 294 7.17 -12.18 -2.11
N LEU A 295 7.58 -11.84 -0.88
CA LEU A 295 8.25 -12.79 0.03
C LEU A 295 7.35 -13.93 0.52
N LEU A 296 6.03 -13.79 0.43
CA LEU A 296 5.07 -14.85 0.79
C LEU A 296 4.62 -15.63 -0.45
N THR A 297 4.34 -14.94 -1.54
CA THR A 297 3.76 -15.54 -2.74
C THR A 297 4.74 -16.38 -3.55
N GLU A 298 6.05 -16.26 -3.33
CA GLU A 298 7.02 -17.22 -3.84
C GLU A 298 6.72 -18.67 -3.42
N THR A 299 6.13 -18.85 -2.24
CA THR A 299 5.88 -20.18 -1.65
C THR A 299 4.40 -20.47 -1.44
N TYR A 300 3.64 -19.49 -0.91
CA TYR A 300 2.26 -19.69 -0.45
C TYR A 300 1.24 -19.16 -1.46
N SER A 301 0.09 -19.82 -1.56
CA SER A 301 -0.99 -19.33 -2.41
C SER A 301 -1.65 -18.09 -1.83
N GLY A 302 -1.99 -17.14 -2.68
CA GLY A 302 -2.69 -15.91 -2.29
C GLY A 302 -4.00 -16.18 -1.55
N GLY A 303 -4.76 -17.19 -2.00
CA GLY A 303 -6.01 -17.60 -1.36
C GLY A 303 -5.80 -18.18 0.04
N SER A 304 -4.73 -18.92 0.28
CA SER A 304 -4.40 -19.41 1.61
C SER A 304 -4.01 -18.29 2.57
N ILE A 305 -3.32 -17.25 2.04
CA ILE A 305 -2.97 -16.04 2.79
C ILE A 305 -4.25 -15.28 3.17
N ALA A 306 -5.08 -14.96 2.19
CA ALA A 306 -6.29 -14.17 2.35
C ALA A 306 -7.37 -14.86 3.19
N GLY A 307 -7.53 -16.17 3.00
CA GLY A 307 -8.61 -16.96 3.61
C GLY A 307 -8.57 -17.05 5.15
N LYS A 308 -7.48 -16.64 5.77
CA LYS A 308 -7.28 -16.62 7.23
C LYS A 308 -7.39 -15.22 7.84
N VAL A 309 -7.40 -14.18 7.05
CA VAL A 309 -7.57 -12.81 7.54
C VAL A 309 -9.01 -12.62 8.02
N SER A 310 -9.19 -12.37 9.32
CA SER A 310 -10.50 -12.33 9.99
C SER A 310 -10.89 -10.96 10.52
N ALA A 311 -9.94 -10.16 10.99
CA ALA A 311 -10.20 -8.82 11.49
C ALA A 311 -10.47 -7.81 10.34
N PRO A 312 -11.18 -6.70 10.61
CA PRO A 312 -11.35 -5.61 9.66
C PRO A 312 -10.02 -5.14 9.07
N LEU A 313 -9.99 -4.96 7.75
CA LEU A 313 -8.78 -4.64 7.01
C LEU A 313 -8.98 -3.40 6.13
N LEU A 314 -8.09 -2.42 6.26
CA LEU A 314 -7.95 -1.33 5.30
C LEU A 314 -6.66 -1.51 4.50
N MET A 315 -6.78 -1.57 3.18
CA MET A 315 -5.64 -1.59 2.26
C MET A 315 -5.51 -0.26 1.52
N GLY A 316 -4.31 0.28 1.41
CA GLY A 316 -4.00 1.43 0.57
C GLY A 316 -3.02 1.06 -0.53
N VAL A 317 -3.22 1.56 -1.76
CA VAL A 317 -2.31 1.36 -2.90
C VAL A 317 -2.16 2.62 -3.74
N GLY A 318 -0.99 2.80 -4.35
CA GLY A 318 -0.77 3.77 -5.42
C GLY A 318 -1.03 3.11 -6.78
N LEU A 319 -1.90 3.70 -7.59
CA LEU A 319 -2.33 3.10 -8.88
C LEU A 319 -1.31 3.25 -10.01
N GLN A 320 -0.28 4.06 -9.82
CA GLN A 320 0.81 4.16 -10.80
C GLN A 320 1.98 3.22 -10.49
N SER A 321 1.75 2.28 -9.57
CA SER A 321 2.63 1.13 -9.35
C SER A 321 2.56 0.15 -10.52
N ASP A 322 3.44 -0.85 -10.53
CA ASP A 322 3.44 -1.91 -11.53
C ASP A 322 2.11 -2.67 -11.58
N ALA A 323 1.62 -2.95 -12.81
CA ALA A 323 0.35 -3.66 -13.00
C ALA A 323 0.37 -5.08 -12.42
N GLY A 324 1.51 -5.76 -12.42
CA GLY A 324 1.69 -7.08 -11.83
C GLY A 324 1.57 -7.05 -10.32
N TYR A 325 2.21 -6.07 -9.69
CA TYR A 325 2.08 -5.82 -8.25
C TYR A 325 0.61 -5.54 -7.85
N LEU A 326 -0.09 -4.69 -8.59
CA LEU A 326 -1.49 -4.38 -8.32
C LEU A 326 -2.40 -5.60 -8.52
N GLN A 327 -2.16 -6.37 -9.58
CA GLN A 327 -2.89 -7.61 -9.86
C GLN A 327 -2.75 -8.62 -8.71
N GLU A 328 -1.54 -8.83 -8.23
CA GLU A 328 -1.24 -9.70 -7.10
C GLU A 328 -1.92 -9.21 -5.83
N THR A 329 -1.72 -7.96 -5.50
CA THR A 329 -2.26 -7.32 -4.28
C THR A 329 -3.79 -7.41 -4.24
N PHE A 330 -4.49 -7.08 -5.34
CA PHE A 330 -5.95 -7.18 -5.41
C PHE A 330 -6.45 -8.62 -5.44
N SER A 331 -5.72 -9.54 -6.06
CA SER A 331 -6.03 -10.97 -6.03
C SER A 331 -6.09 -11.49 -4.60
N ILE A 332 -5.08 -11.19 -3.78
CA ILE A 332 -5.03 -11.58 -2.37
C ILE A 332 -6.12 -10.83 -1.58
N PHE A 333 -6.23 -9.51 -1.75
CA PHE A 333 -7.23 -8.71 -1.05
C PHE A 333 -8.66 -9.19 -1.32
N ASN A 334 -9.00 -9.55 -2.55
CA ASN A 334 -10.32 -10.04 -2.91
C ASN A 334 -10.66 -11.36 -2.22
N GLY A 335 -9.68 -12.19 -1.94
CA GLY A 335 -9.83 -13.46 -1.20
C GLY A 335 -10.21 -13.28 0.28
N VAL A 336 -9.98 -12.11 0.89
CA VAL A 336 -10.38 -11.83 2.27
C VAL A 336 -11.90 -11.82 2.40
N LYS A 337 -12.44 -12.61 3.31
CA LYS A 337 -13.90 -12.78 3.50
C LYS A 337 -14.48 -11.82 4.55
N GLY A 338 -13.65 -11.29 5.43
CA GLY A 338 -14.03 -10.36 6.50
C GLY A 338 -14.38 -8.96 5.99
N VAL A 339 -14.60 -8.04 6.92
CA VAL A 339 -14.77 -6.61 6.61
C VAL A 339 -13.47 -6.09 6.00
N LYS A 340 -13.55 -5.58 4.79
CA LYS A 340 -12.40 -5.05 4.09
C LYS A 340 -12.75 -3.81 3.28
N GLU A 341 -11.82 -2.89 3.23
CA GLU A 341 -11.90 -1.67 2.44
C GLU A 341 -10.56 -1.40 1.79
N TYR A 342 -10.58 -0.71 0.66
CA TYR A 342 -9.36 -0.22 0.07
C TYR A 342 -9.45 1.25 -0.30
N PHE A 343 -8.29 1.89 -0.31
CA PHE A 343 -8.06 3.21 -0.86
C PHE A 343 -7.03 3.12 -1.98
N ALA A 344 -7.42 3.58 -3.17
CA ALA A 344 -6.52 3.65 -4.33
C ALA A 344 -6.20 5.13 -4.62
N SER A 345 -4.91 5.48 -4.58
CA SER A 345 -4.42 6.80 -4.96
C SER A 345 -4.23 6.85 -6.48
N PRO A 346 -4.97 7.68 -7.23
CA PRO A 346 -4.91 7.70 -8.69
C PRO A 346 -3.61 8.34 -9.25
N VAL A 347 -2.90 9.09 -8.42
CA VAL A 347 -1.72 9.86 -8.82
C VAL A 347 -0.49 9.37 -8.06
N GLY A 348 0.47 8.78 -8.79
CA GLY A 348 1.74 8.34 -8.24
C GLY A 348 1.77 6.87 -7.81
N GLU A 349 2.97 6.38 -7.59
CA GLU A 349 3.24 5.03 -7.07
C GLU A 349 2.96 4.94 -5.57
N GLU A 350 3.10 6.07 -4.87
CA GLU A 350 2.86 6.18 -3.44
C GLU A 350 1.48 6.77 -3.13
N ILE A 351 0.97 6.44 -1.96
CA ILE A 351 -0.29 6.98 -1.45
C ILE A 351 -0.05 8.39 -0.89
N GLU A 352 -0.89 9.34 -1.26
CA GLU A 352 -0.83 10.70 -0.72
C GLU A 352 -0.98 10.69 0.81
N ARG A 353 0.09 11.07 1.53
CA ARG A 353 0.24 10.93 2.99
C ARG A 353 -0.93 11.53 3.79
N ASN A 354 -1.35 12.75 3.48
CA ASN A 354 -2.39 13.44 4.26
C ASN A 354 -3.76 12.81 4.07
N ARG A 355 -4.08 12.42 2.82
CA ARG A 355 -5.35 11.79 2.49
C ARG A 355 -5.42 10.37 3.05
N TRP A 356 -4.33 9.64 2.97
CA TRP A 356 -4.20 8.32 3.56
C TRP A 356 -4.40 8.36 5.08
N LYS A 357 -3.74 9.31 5.76
CA LYS A 357 -3.93 9.50 7.20
C LYS A 357 -5.39 9.72 7.54
N TYR A 358 -6.07 10.63 6.85
CA TYR A 358 -7.49 10.91 7.08
C TYR A 358 -8.39 9.67 6.89
N ILE A 359 -8.19 8.91 5.81
CA ILE A 359 -8.96 7.69 5.53
C ILE A 359 -8.72 6.63 6.60
N LYS A 360 -7.46 6.43 6.98
CA LYS A 360 -7.07 5.52 8.06
C LYS A 360 -7.74 5.89 9.39
N ASP A 361 -7.72 7.15 9.76
CA ASP A 361 -8.31 7.62 11.02
C ASP A 361 -9.83 7.39 11.04
N ILE A 362 -10.53 7.62 9.93
CA ILE A 362 -11.97 7.30 9.79
C ILE A 362 -12.21 5.80 9.90
N PHE A 363 -11.43 4.98 9.20
CA PHE A 363 -11.57 3.53 9.25
C PHE A 363 -11.40 3.01 10.69
N ILE A 364 -10.30 3.37 11.34
CA ILE A 364 -10.01 2.94 12.72
C ILE A 364 -11.12 3.40 13.67
N LYS A 365 -11.60 4.65 13.55
CA LYS A 365 -12.71 5.13 14.37
C LYS A 365 -13.95 4.26 14.21
N ARG A 366 -14.36 3.98 12.98
CA ARG A 366 -15.57 3.21 12.69
C ARG A 366 -15.53 1.77 13.17
N ILE A 367 -14.40 1.08 13.05
CA ILE A 367 -14.26 -0.32 13.50
C ILE A 367 -14.06 -0.44 15.01
N SER A 368 -13.89 0.66 15.71
CA SER A 368 -13.68 0.73 17.15
C SER A 368 -14.89 1.28 17.93
N GLU A 369 -15.96 1.62 17.23
CA GLU A 369 -17.31 1.92 17.76
C GLU A 369 -18.20 0.67 17.74
#